data_905727968c517359aef02387cb0b3853
#
_entry.id   905727968c517359aef02387cb0b3853
#
_cell.length_a   1.000
_cell.length_b   1.000
_cell.length_c   1.000
_cell.angle_alpha   90.00
_cell.angle_beta   90.00
_cell.angle_gamma   90.00
#
_symmetry.space_group_name_H-M   'P 1'
#
loop_
_entity.id
_entity.type
_entity.pdbx_description
1 polymer ?
#
loop_
_entity_poly.entity_id
_entity_poly.type
_entity_poly.pdbx_seq_one_letter_code
_entity_poly.pdbx_strand_id
1 'polypeptide(L)'
;MPVDMVAIGLLIIRVVIGLTMAGHGAQKVFGWWGGPGIKGWTGGMNKMRIRPAAPWAWMSALSELVGGLLLALGLLTPLACAAVAASMLVAMWLVHWPKGFWNSKGGYEFNLSILSAVIGLAFTGAGAISLDTAFGIRYPEPATLIVLAILVVIGAGAALFTRAPQAATETKPQTT
;
A
#
# COMPACT_ATOMS: atom_id res chain seq x y z
N MET A 1 36.73 -0.72 -6.77
CA MET A 1 36.02 -0.76 -5.46
C MET A 1 35.28 -2.09 -5.38
N PRO A 2 35.28 -2.80 -4.25
CA PRO A 2 34.47 -4.00 -4.12
C PRO A 2 33.00 -3.66 -4.34
N VAL A 3 32.28 -4.56 -5.03
CA VAL A 3 30.85 -4.39 -5.29
C VAL A 3 30.09 -4.54 -3.96
N ASP A 4 29.29 -3.56 -3.60
CA ASP A 4 28.46 -3.64 -2.40
C ASP A 4 27.24 -4.56 -2.68
N MET A 5 27.37 -5.80 -2.29
CA MET A 5 26.33 -6.83 -2.49
C MET A 5 25.05 -6.50 -1.74
N VAL A 6 25.12 -5.81 -0.61
CA VAL A 6 23.94 -5.36 0.15
C VAL A 6 23.19 -4.29 -0.66
N ALA A 7 23.91 -3.33 -1.24
CA ALA A 7 23.29 -2.31 -2.08
C ALA A 7 22.58 -2.89 -3.31
N ILE A 8 23.16 -3.94 -3.92
CA ILE A 8 22.50 -4.64 -5.03
C ILE A 8 21.26 -5.38 -4.55
N GLY A 9 21.32 -6.08 -3.43
CA GLY A 9 20.16 -6.77 -2.85
C GLY A 9 19.00 -5.81 -2.56
N LEU A 10 19.29 -4.68 -1.93
CA LEU A 10 18.31 -3.64 -1.65
C LEU A 10 17.72 -3.01 -2.94
N LEU A 11 18.55 -2.78 -3.96
CA LEU A 11 18.11 -2.31 -5.27
C LEU A 11 17.10 -3.28 -5.90
N ILE A 12 17.42 -4.58 -5.94
CA ILE A 12 16.54 -5.60 -6.50
C ILE A 12 15.19 -5.62 -5.78
N ILE A 13 15.20 -5.66 -4.44
CA ILE A 13 13.97 -5.67 -3.65
C ILE A 13 13.13 -4.42 -3.95
N ARG A 14 13.75 -3.23 -3.94
CA ARG A 14 13.04 -1.97 -4.20
C ARG A 14 12.43 -1.93 -5.61
N VAL A 15 13.19 -2.33 -6.62
CA VAL A 15 12.73 -2.29 -8.01
C VAL A 15 11.57 -3.26 -8.21
N VAL A 16 11.70 -4.49 -7.74
CA VAL A 16 10.65 -5.51 -7.90
C VAL A 16 9.38 -5.11 -7.15
N ILE A 17 9.49 -4.80 -5.85
CA ILE A 17 8.33 -4.42 -5.03
C ILE A 17 7.74 -3.10 -5.52
N GLY A 18 8.59 -2.10 -5.80
CA GLY A 18 8.15 -0.78 -6.24
C GLY A 18 7.40 -0.83 -7.57
N LEU A 19 7.94 -1.52 -8.58
CA LEU A 19 7.27 -1.65 -9.87
C LEU A 19 6.00 -2.50 -9.78
N THR A 20 5.97 -3.53 -8.95
CA THR A 20 4.76 -4.31 -8.68
C THR A 20 3.67 -3.40 -8.12
N MET A 21 3.98 -2.59 -7.12
CA MET A 21 3.01 -1.68 -6.51
C MET A 21 2.60 -0.55 -7.47
N ALA A 22 3.54 0.01 -8.23
CA ALA A 22 3.22 1.00 -9.26
C ALA A 22 2.28 0.42 -10.33
N GLY A 23 2.47 -0.85 -10.73
CA GLY A 23 1.57 -1.56 -11.62
C GLY A 23 0.14 -1.67 -11.07
N HIS A 24 0.00 -2.07 -9.80
CA HIS A 24 -1.32 -2.10 -9.13
C HIS A 24 -1.96 -0.70 -9.04
N GLY A 25 -1.16 0.32 -8.75
CA GLY A 25 -1.62 1.72 -8.77
C GLY A 25 -2.07 2.15 -10.16
N ALA A 26 -1.32 1.80 -11.22
CA ALA A 26 -1.67 2.11 -12.60
C ALA A 26 -2.97 1.40 -13.05
N GLN A 27 -3.20 0.17 -12.61
CA GLN A 27 -4.49 -0.51 -12.80
C GLN A 27 -5.65 0.27 -12.20
N LYS A 28 -5.46 0.83 -10.99
CA LYS A 28 -6.49 1.59 -10.28
C LYS A 28 -6.72 2.99 -10.88
N VAL A 29 -5.67 3.65 -11.38
CA VAL A 29 -5.78 5.01 -11.93
C VAL A 29 -6.23 4.96 -13.39
N PHE A 30 -5.49 4.23 -14.24
CA PHE A 30 -5.63 4.27 -15.68
C PHE A 30 -6.44 3.10 -16.26
N GLY A 31 -6.65 2.03 -15.47
CA GLY A 31 -7.30 0.83 -15.97
C GLY A 31 -6.38 -0.06 -16.82
N TRP A 32 -5.06 0.14 -16.79
CA TRP A 32 -4.11 -0.65 -17.57
C TRP A 32 -4.18 -2.12 -17.19
N TRP A 33 -3.82 -2.98 -18.12
CA TRP A 33 -3.77 -4.45 -17.96
C TRP A 33 -5.06 -5.06 -17.39
N GLY A 34 -6.22 -4.51 -17.80
CA GLY A 34 -7.53 -5.00 -17.35
C GLY A 34 -7.92 -4.52 -15.94
N GLY A 35 -7.26 -3.49 -15.42
CA GLY A 35 -7.61 -2.88 -14.14
C GLY A 35 -8.93 -2.08 -14.20
N PRO A 36 -9.49 -1.73 -13.03
CA PRO A 36 -10.81 -1.08 -12.94
C PRO A 36 -10.81 0.40 -13.37
N GLY A 37 -9.65 1.05 -13.47
CA GLY A 37 -9.57 2.50 -13.57
C GLY A 37 -10.12 3.19 -12.33
N ILE A 38 -9.93 4.52 -12.22
CA ILE A 38 -10.33 5.25 -11.01
C ILE A 38 -11.85 5.23 -10.76
N LYS A 39 -12.66 5.23 -11.83
CA LYS A 39 -14.12 5.15 -11.71
C LYS A 39 -14.55 3.79 -11.12
N GLY A 40 -14.02 2.69 -11.67
CA GLY A 40 -14.31 1.35 -11.18
C GLY A 40 -13.77 1.12 -9.77
N TRP A 41 -12.58 1.66 -9.47
CA TRP A 41 -11.99 1.56 -8.13
C TRP A 41 -12.81 2.36 -7.09
N THR A 42 -13.32 3.54 -7.44
CA THR A 42 -14.28 4.30 -6.60
C THR A 42 -15.55 3.48 -6.35
N GLY A 43 -16.06 2.80 -7.38
CA GLY A 43 -17.17 1.85 -7.24
C GLY A 43 -16.84 0.70 -6.27
N GLY A 44 -15.62 0.19 -6.30
CA GLY A 44 -15.10 -0.81 -5.34
C GLY A 44 -15.11 -0.29 -3.90
N MET A 45 -14.62 0.95 -3.67
CA MET A 45 -14.68 1.59 -2.35
C MET A 45 -16.11 1.74 -1.83
N ASN A 46 -17.06 2.10 -2.72
CA ASN A 46 -18.47 2.16 -2.37
C ASN A 46 -19.03 0.79 -1.93
N LYS A 47 -18.67 -0.28 -2.65
CA LYS A 47 -19.07 -1.67 -2.27
C LYS A 47 -18.48 -2.08 -0.93
N MET A 48 -17.27 -1.66 -0.62
CA MET A 48 -16.64 -1.84 0.70
C MET A 48 -17.21 -0.92 1.79
N ARG A 49 -18.15 -0.04 1.42
CA ARG A 49 -18.81 0.93 2.30
C ARG A 49 -17.89 2.01 2.87
N ILE A 50 -16.75 2.24 2.24
CA ILE A 50 -15.82 3.31 2.62
C ILE A 50 -16.39 4.65 2.14
N ARG A 51 -16.48 5.63 3.04
CA ARG A 51 -17.07 6.96 2.78
C ARG A 51 -16.13 8.08 3.26
N PRO A 52 -15.93 9.13 2.48
CA PRO A 52 -16.31 9.30 1.07
C PRO A 52 -15.46 8.43 0.15
N ALA A 53 -16.06 7.77 -0.85
CA ALA A 53 -15.37 6.75 -1.65
C ALA A 53 -14.31 7.31 -2.59
N ALA A 54 -14.56 8.44 -3.25
CA ALA A 54 -13.65 8.99 -4.26
C ALA A 54 -12.30 9.45 -3.66
N PRO A 55 -12.22 10.21 -2.56
CA PRO A 55 -10.94 10.54 -1.92
C PRO A 55 -10.13 9.31 -1.52
N TRP A 56 -10.78 8.32 -0.90
CA TRP A 56 -10.10 7.08 -0.50
C TRP A 56 -9.61 6.25 -1.69
N ALA A 57 -10.38 6.24 -2.80
CA ALA A 57 -9.96 5.60 -4.04
C ALA A 57 -8.69 6.25 -4.61
N TRP A 58 -8.65 7.58 -4.67
CA TRP A 58 -7.46 8.31 -5.11
C TRP A 58 -6.28 8.12 -4.17
N MET A 59 -6.47 8.24 -2.87
CA MET A 59 -5.40 8.01 -1.89
C MET A 59 -4.78 6.63 -2.03
N SER A 60 -5.59 5.58 -2.07
CA SER A 60 -5.12 4.21 -2.24
C SER A 60 -4.40 4.02 -3.58
N ALA A 61 -4.96 4.52 -4.68
CA ALA A 61 -4.38 4.37 -6.01
C ALA A 61 -3.03 5.12 -6.14
N LEU A 62 -2.94 6.34 -5.60
CA LEU A 62 -1.71 7.14 -5.63
C LEU A 62 -0.66 6.62 -4.65
N SER A 63 -1.05 6.12 -3.48
CA SER A 63 -0.12 5.48 -2.54
C SER A 63 0.62 4.30 -3.21
N GLU A 64 -0.08 3.53 -4.03
CA GLU A 64 0.53 2.41 -4.75
C GLU A 64 1.29 2.87 -6.00
N LEU A 65 0.74 3.78 -6.80
CA LEU A 65 1.38 4.24 -8.03
C LEU A 65 2.63 5.07 -7.72
N VAL A 66 2.45 6.17 -7.00
CA VAL A 66 3.54 7.12 -6.71
C VAL A 66 4.48 6.51 -5.67
N GLY A 67 3.94 5.94 -4.59
CA GLY A 67 4.75 5.26 -3.57
C GLY A 67 5.57 4.12 -4.17
N GLY A 68 5.01 3.33 -5.07
CA GLY A 68 5.72 2.27 -5.79
C GLY A 68 6.85 2.82 -6.68
N LEU A 69 6.61 3.86 -7.45
CA LEU A 69 7.65 4.51 -8.28
C LEU A 69 8.77 5.10 -7.43
N LEU A 70 8.43 5.82 -6.37
CA LEU A 70 9.41 6.39 -5.43
C LEU A 70 10.25 5.28 -4.79
N LEU A 71 9.62 4.17 -4.40
CA LEU A 71 10.32 3.02 -3.83
C LEU A 71 11.29 2.39 -4.84
N ALA A 72 10.86 2.17 -6.08
CA ALA A 72 11.71 1.61 -7.14
C ALA A 72 12.95 2.48 -7.38
N LEU A 73 12.77 3.80 -7.43
CA LEU A 73 13.85 4.78 -7.61
C LEU A 73 14.73 4.94 -6.35
N GLY A 74 14.25 4.52 -5.18
CA GLY A 74 14.88 4.79 -3.90
C GLY A 74 14.91 6.29 -3.58
N LEU A 75 13.79 6.96 -3.83
CA LEU A 75 13.59 8.37 -3.57
C LEU A 75 12.50 8.54 -2.51
N LEU A 76 12.78 9.37 -1.49
CA LEU A 76 11.92 9.54 -0.33
C LEU A 76 11.52 8.18 0.26
N THR A 77 12.49 7.28 0.37
CA THR A 77 12.26 5.86 0.65
C THR A 77 11.41 5.60 1.89
N PRO A 78 11.63 6.25 3.05
CA PRO A 78 10.77 6.01 4.21
C PRO A 78 9.31 6.39 3.97
N LEU A 79 9.05 7.49 3.26
CA LEU A 79 7.71 7.93 2.89
C LEU A 79 7.06 6.97 1.89
N ALA A 80 7.81 6.51 0.89
CA ALA A 80 7.36 5.51 -0.08
C ALA A 80 6.96 4.20 0.61
N CYS A 81 7.79 3.72 1.55
CA CYS A 81 7.48 2.54 2.37
C CYS A 81 6.19 2.73 3.18
N ALA A 82 6.03 3.89 3.82
CA ALA A 82 4.84 4.20 4.62
C ALA A 82 3.57 4.23 3.76
N ALA A 83 3.62 4.85 2.57
CA ALA A 83 2.49 4.94 1.65
C ALA A 83 2.04 3.55 1.18
N VAL A 84 2.99 2.71 0.76
CA VAL A 84 2.71 1.32 0.36
C VAL A 84 2.19 0.50 1.55
N ALA A 85 2.82 0.61 2.72
CA ALA A 85 2.40 -0.12 3.92
C ALA A 85 0.97 0.23 4.32
N ALA A 86 0.58 1.51 4.31
CA ALA A 86 -0.78 1.94 4.61
C ALA A 86 -1.81 1.32 3.66
N SER A 87 -1.54 1.34 2.34
CA SER A 87 -2.41 0.71 1.35
C SER A 87 -2.53 -0.80 1.57
N MET A 88 -1.42 -1.48 1.84
CA MET A 88 -1.40 -2.92 2.08
C MET A 88 -2.12 -3.33 3.36
N LEU A 89 -1.99 -2.57 4.44
CA LEU A 89 -2.72 -2.82 5.68
C LEU A 89 -4.23 -2.70 5.49
N VAL A 90 -4.69 -1.64 4.83
CA VAL A 90 -6.12 -1.45 4.55
C VAL A 90 -6.66 -2.56 3.65
N ALA A 91 -5.95 -2.89 2.57
CA ALA A 91 -6.33 -3.96 1.64
C ALA A 91 -6.35 -5.32 2.35
N MET A 92 -5.33 -5.61 3.16
CA MET A 92 -5.24 -6.83 3.95
C MET A 92 -6.46 -6.99 4.84
N TRP A 93 -6.79 -5.96 5.61
CA TRP A 93 -7.88 -6.02 6.59
C TRP A 93 -9.26 -6.09 5.95
N LEU A 94 -9.54 -5.24 4.94
CA LEU A 94 -10.87 -5.10 4.36
C LEU A 94 -11.23 -6.18 3.35
N VAL A 95 -10.23 -6.65 2.58
CA VAL A 95 -10.49 -7.48 1.40
C VAL A 95 -9.98 -8.89 1.57
N HIS A 96 -8.79 -9.05 2.15
CA HIS A 96 -8.07 -10.31 2.12
C HIS A 96 -8.17 -11.13 3.40
N TRP A 97 -8.25 -10.48 4.57
CA TRP A 97 -8.32 -11.14 5.88
C TRP A 97 -9.45 -12.17 5.99
N PRO A 98 -10.71 -11.85 5.55
CA PRO A 98 -11.80 -12.80 5.62
C PRO A 98 -11.62 -14.06 4.75
N LYS A 99 -10.68 -14.02 3.80
CA LYS A 99 -10.41 -15.11 2.86
C LYS A 99 -9.27 -16.03 3.33
N GLY A 100 -8.70 -15.75 4.50
CA GLY A 100 -7.59 -16.51 5.08
C GLY A 100 -6.24 -16.16 4.49
N PHE A 101 -5.24 -17.00 4.73
CA PHE A 101 -3.84 -16.73 4.39
C PHE A 101 -3.56 -16.82 2.88
N TRP A 102 -3.92 -17.93 2.24
CA TRP A 102 -3.46 -18.31 0.91
C TRP A 102 -3.93 -17.38 -0.21
N ASN A 103 -2.98 -16.79 -0.95
CA ASN A 103 -3.27 -15.90 -2.08
C ASN A 103 -4.08 -16.60 -3.20
N SER A 104 -3.90 -17.90 -3.41
CA SER A 104 -4.69 -18.70 -4.36
C SER A 104 -6.20 -18.67 -4.08
N LYS A 105 -6.59 -18.37 -2.84
CA LYS A 105 -7.97 -18.15 -2.40
C LYS A 105 -8.33 -16.66 -2.25
N GLY A 106 -7.43 -15.76 -2.70
CA GLY A 106 -7.57 -14.32 -2.53
C GLY A 106 -7.21 -13.81 -1.14
N GLY A 107 -6.49 -14.61 -0.33
CA GLY A 107 -6.06 -14.29 1.02
C GLY A 107 -4.94 -13.24 1.09
N TYR A 108 -4.45 -13.00 2.30
CA TYR A 108 -3.56 -11.87 2.60
C TYR A 108 -2.06 -12.16 2.45
N GLU A 109 -1.65 -13.33 2.00
CA GLU A 109 -0.24 -13.74 1.82
C GLU A 109 0.57 -12.71 1.01
N PHE A 110 0.01 -12.24 -0.11
CA PHE A 110 0.64 -11.24 -0.95
C PHE A 110 0.84 -9.91 -0.20
N ASN A 111 -0.20 -9.43 0.49
CA ASN A 111 -0.12 -8.19 1.26
C ASN A 111 0.92 -8.29 2.38
N LEU A 112 0.99 -9.43 3.06
CA LEU A 112 1.97 -9.68 4.13
C LEU A 112 3.40 -9.67 3.57
N SER A 113 3.63 -10.29 2.41
CA SER A 113 4.94 -10.32 1.76
C SER A 113 5.42 -8.91 1.38
N ILE A 114 4.54 -8.09 0.79
CA ILE A 114 4.85 -6.69 0.48
C ILE A 114 5.12 -5.89 1.76
N LEU A 115 4.27 -6.01 2.79
CA LEU A 115 4.46 -5.35 4.08
C LEU A 115 5.81 -5.68 4.69
N SER A 116 6.20 -6.96 4.72
CA SER A 116 7.49 -7.39 5.26
C SER A 116 8.66 -6.75 4.51
N ALA A 117 8.57 -6.70 3.17
CA ALA A 117 9.62 -6.09 2.34
C ALA A 117 9.72 -4.57 2.58
N VAL A 118 8.60 -3.83 2.60
CA VAL A 118 8.65 -2.36 2.81
C VAL A 118 9.01 -1.99 4.25
N ILE A 119 8.65 -2.80 5.24
CA ILE A 119 9.11 -2.61 6.62
C ILE A 119 10.61 -2.83 6.70
N GLY A 120 11.13 -3.92 6.12
CA GLY A 120 12.57 -4.16 6.05
C GLY A 120 13.34 -3.01 5.40
N LEU A 121 12.82 -2.49 4.27
CA LEU A 121 13.41 -1.34 3.57
C LEU A 121 13.30 -0.03 4.38
N ALA A 122 12.26 0.15 5.18
CA ALA A 122 12.16 1.31 6.06
C ALA A 122 13.27 1.33 7.13
N PHE A 123 13.65 0.14 7.66
CA PHE A 123 14.74 0.02 8.64
C PHE A 123 16.14 0.05 8.01
N THR A 124 16.32 -0.54 6.83
CA THR A 124 17.63 -0.63 6.16
C THR A 124 17.97 0.59 5.31
N GLY A 125 16.95 1.40 4.99
CA GLY A 125 17.07 2.51 4.06
C GLY A 125 17.12 2.08 2.59
N ALA A 126 17.35 3.06 1.72
CA ALA A 126 17.36 2.89 0.28
C ALA A 126 18.59 2.14 -0.26
N GLY A 127 19.68 2.07 0.50
CA GLY A 127 20.96 1.53 0.05
C GLY A 127 21.76 2.53 -0.81
N ALA A 128 23.02 2.18 -1.07
CA ALA A 128 23.96 3.08 -1.77
C ALA A 128 23.56 3.36 -3.23
N ILE A 129 22.86 2.46 -3.89
CA ILE A 129 22.40 2.62 -5.28
C ILE A 129 20.96 3.17 -5.25
N SER A 130 20.77 4.43 -4.89
CA SER A 130 19.45 5.06 -4.74
C SER A 130 19.51 6.55 -5.03
N LEU A 131 18.38 7.16 -5.38
CA LEU A 131 18.29 8.60 -5.55
C LEU A 131 18.41 9.35 -4.20
N ASP A 132 17.96 8.77 -3.09
CA ASP A 132 18.19 9.34 -1.75
C ASP A 132 19.69 9.54 -1.50
N THR A 133 20.50 8.52 -1.81
CA THR A 133 21.96 8.61 -1.66
C THR A 133 22.59 9.57 -2.67
N ALA A 134 22.15 9.53 -3.94
CA ALA A 134 22.66 10.39 -4.99
C ALA A 134 22.42 11.88 -4.70
N PHE A 135 21.28 12.21 -4.08
CA PHE A 135 20.95 13.60 -3.70
C PHE A 135 21.37 13.95 -2.27
N GLY A 136 22.03 13.03 -1.55
CA GLY A 136 22.47 13.27 -0.17
C GLY A 136 21.32 13.45 0.83
N ILE A 137 20.13 12.92 0.52
CA ILE A 137 18.95 12.98 1.40
C ILE A 137 19.19 12.08 2.61
N ARG A 138 19.08 12.64 3.79
CA ARG A 138 19.23 11.94 5.07
C ARG A 138 17.99 12.13 5.93
N TYR A 139 17.57 11.09 6.61
CA TYR A 139 16.40 11.09 7.48
C TYR A 139 16.86 10.98 8.93
N PRO A 140 16.38 11.86 9.85
CA PRO A 140 16.67 11.73 11.27
C PRO A 140 16.04 10.44 11.82
N GLU A 141 16.85 9.47 12.18
CA GLU A 141 16.37 8.24 12.80
C GLU A 141 16.59 8.28 14.33
N PRO A 142 15.72 7.68 15.12
CA PRO A 142 14.49 6.92 14.73
C PRO A 142 13.24 7.78 14.51
N ALA A 143 13.35 9.12 14.65
CA ALA A 143 12.19 10.02 14.63
C ALA A 143 11.34 9.86 13.35
N THR A 144 11.99 9.78 12.19
CA THR A 144 11.28 9.59 10.89
C THR A 144 10.45 8.32 10.90
N LEU A 145 11.00 7.19 11.32
CA LEU A 145 10.28 5.91 11.36
C LEU A 145 9.09 5.95 12.31
N ILE A 146 9.26 6.56 13.51
CA ILE A 146 8.18 6.70 14.49
C ILE A 146 7.04 7.55 13.92
N VAL A 147 7.35 8.72 13.35
CA VAL A 147 6.34 9.61 12.77
C VAL A 147 5.60 8.91 11.63
N LEU A 148 6.31 8.26 10.72
CA LEU A 148 5.70 7.56 9.61
C LEU A 148 4.86 6.36 10.06
N ALA A 149 5.30 5.60 11.06
CA ALA A 149 4.51 4.52 11.64
C ALA A 149 3.19 5.04 12.25
N ILE A 150 3.24 6.15 12.98
CA ILE A 150 2.05 6.82 13.53
C ILE A 150 1.12 7.26 12.39
N LEU A 151 1.64 7.87 11.33
CA LEU A 151 0.85 8.30 10.18
C LEU A 151 0.20 7.11 9.44
N VAL A 152 0.91 5.99 9.29
CA VAL A 152 0.36 4.76 8.73
C VAL A 152 -0.81 4.24 9.57
N VAL A 153 -0.65 4.19 10.89
CA VAL A 153 -1.71 3.73 11.81
C VAL A 153 -2.92 4.66 11.76
N ILE A 154 -2.68 5.98 11.80
CA ILE A 154 -3.76 6.98 11.71
C ILE A 154 -4.47 6.90 10.36
N GLY A 155 -3.73 6.86 9.25
CA GLY A 155 -4.29 6.81 7.90
C GLY A 155 -5.08 5.53 7.64
N ALA A 156 -4.52 4.38 8.01
CA ALA A 156 -5.22 3.09 7.91
C ALA A 156 -6.44 3.05 8.84
N GLY A 157 -6.30 3.51 10.08
CA GLY A 157 -7.40 3.63 11.03
C GLY A 157 -8.52 4.51 10.51
N ALA A 158 -8.21 5.71 9.99
CA ALA A 158 -9.21 6.61 9.40
C ALA A 158 -9.97 5.95 8.26
N ALA A 159 -9.28 5.24 7.36
CA ALA A 159 -9.93 4.51 6.27
C ALA A 159 -10.92 3.45 6.81
N LEU A 160 -10.54 2.74 7.88
CA LEU A 160 -11.41 1.73 8.50
C LEU A 160 -12.60 2.35 9.26
N PHE A 161 -12.38 3.45 9.98
CA PHE A 161 -13.44 4.17 10.70
C PHE A 161 -14.46 4.85 9.79
N THR A 162 -14.07 5.21 8.55
CA THR A 162 -15.01 5.77 7.57
C THR A 162 -15.90 4.71 6.91
N ARG A 163 -15.79 3.45 7.32
CA ARG A 163 -16.66 2.37 6.83
C ARG A 163 -18.05 2.47 7.43
N ALA A 164 -19.06 2.71 6.59
CA ALA A 164 -20.44 2.76 7.03
C ALA A 164 -20.91 1.42 7.61
N PRO A 165 -21.77 1.42 8.66
CA PRO A 165 -22.38 0.20 9.21
C PRO A 165 -23.13 -0.59 8.14
N GLN A 166 -23.30 -1.89 8.36
CA GLN A 166 -24.18 -2.71 7.52
C GLN A 166 -25.63 -2.33 7.86
N ALA A 167 -26.43 -1.96 6.84
CA ALA A 167 -27.86 -1.79 7.06
C ALA A 167 -28.39 -3.12 7.64
N ALA A 168 -29.14 -3.05 8.74
CA ALA A 168 -29.84 -4.20 9.29
C ALA A 168 -30.72 -4.79 8.17
N THR A 169 -30.54 -6.07 7.88
CA THR A 169 -31.42 -6.75 6.94
C THR A 169 -32.82 -6.71 7.55
N GLU A 170 -33.72 -5.93 6.98
CA GLU A 170 -35.12 -5.97 7.36
C GLU A 170 -35.60 -7.40 7.13
N THR A 171 -35.82 -8.11 8.20
CA THR A 171 -36.52 -9.41 8.17
C THR A 171 -37.93 -9.10 7.69
N LYS A 172 -38.22 -9.39 6.42
CA LYS A 172 -39.57 -9.32 5.90
C LYS A 172 -40.46 -10.21 6.81
N PRO A 173 -41.56 -9.69 7.38
CA PRO A 173 -42.48 -10.53 8.13
C PRO A 173 -42.99 -11.62 7.19
N GLN A 174 -42.84 -12.88 7.58
CA GLN A 174 -43.55 -13.97 6.92
C GLN A 174 -45.02 -13.77 7.21
N THR A 175 -45.77 -13.35 6.20
CA THR A 175 -47.25 -13.39 6.24
C THR A 175 -47.65 -14.84 6.14
N THR A 176 -48.12 -15.37 7.24
CA THR A 176 -48.85 -16.66 7.33
C THR A 176 -50.21 -16.57 6.60
#